data_e029a8979e223d09245f679e224052f2
#
_entry.id   e029a8979e223d09245f679e224052f2
#
_cell.length_a   1.000
_cell.length_b   1.000
_cell.length_c   1.000
_cell.angle_alpha   90.00
_cell.angle_beta   90.00
_cell.angle_gamma   90.00
#
_symmetry.space_group_name_H-M   'P 1'
#
loop_
_entity.id
_entity.type
_entity.pdbx_description
1 polymer ?
#
loop_
_entity_poly.entity_id
_entity_poly.type
_entity_poly.pdbx_seq_one_letter_code
_entity_poly.pdbx_strand_id
1 'polypeptide(L)'
;MATINKRNGKYCVIYYYVDAKGKKRQKWETFDSISEAKARKSIVEAEKAKGSFIPPNTDTVESFLDTFIELYGYQNWSVSTLTRNRSTIKYYILPYIGKKKLQDIKPIVIEKYYRDLKEQRVIRPMRSNTDGKVTSYILKSVHKLLSCAFGCAEKWELIASNPFKKVTPPKHEYAKKEIWTSEMISRALEVCEDPKISLAIQLSFACSLRIGEVLGLQWKNVFI
;
A
#
# COMPACT_ATOMS: atom_id res chain seq x y z
N MET A 1 -26.42 -23.64 -4.80
CA MET A 1 -27.46 -23.37 -3.80
C MET A 1 -26.86 -23.32 -2.42
N ALA A 2 -27.37 -22.45 -1.55
CA ALA A 2 -27.00 -22.40 -0.13
C ALA A 2 -28.13 -23.08 0.69
N THR A 3 -27.77 -23.79 1.75
CA THR A 3 -28.70 -24.49 2.64
C THR A 3 -28.59 -23.94 4.05
N ILE A 4 -29.67 -24.01 4.81
CA ILE A 4 -29.66 -23.64 6.24
C ILE A 4 -29.98 -24.90 7.05
N ASN A 5 -29.06 -25.20 8.02
CA ASN A 5 -29.23 -26.29 8.95
C ASN A 5 -29.22 -25.75 10.39
N LYS A 6 -30.04 -26.33 11.27
CA LYS A 6 -30.02 -26.01 12.69
C LYS A 6 -29.09 -27.01 13.42
N ARG A 7 -28.11 -26.51 14.17
CA ARG A 7 -27.17 -27.34 14.95
C ARG A 7 -26.86 -26.65 16.29
N ASN A 8 -26.97 -27.39 17.37
CA ASN A 8 -26.70 -26.90 18.74
C ASN A 8 -27.39 -25.56 19.07
N GLY A 9 -28.68 -25.43 18.71
CA GLY A 9 -29.45 -24.21 18.97
C GLY A 9 -29.17 -23.03 18.02
N LYS A 10 -28.16 -23.12 17.15
CA LYS A 10 -27.76 -22.07 16.18
C LYS A 10 -28.13 -22.47 14.74
N TYR A 11 -28.19 -21.49 13.84
CA TYR A 11 -28.51 -21.68 12.44
C TYR A 11 -27.24 -21.57 11.59
N CYS A 12 -26.93 -22.61 10.82
CA CYS A 12 -25.74 -22.66 9.96
C CYS A 12 -26.14 -22.50 8.50
N VAL A 13 -25.59 -21.50 7.84
CA VAL A 13 -25.68 -21.34 6.38
C VAL A 13 -24.49 -22.08 5.75
N ILE A 14 -24.81 -23.03 4.86
CA ILE A 14 -23.81 -23.88 4.23
C ILE A 14 -23.86 -23.64 2.73
N TYR A 15 -22.71 -23.32 2.14
CA TYR A 15 -22.61 -23.16 0.70
C TYR A 15 -21.27 -23.65 0.16
N TYR A 16 -21.28 -24.06 -1.11
CA TYR A 16 -20.07 -24.50 -1.81
C TYR A 16 -19.50 -23.34 -2.63
N TYR A 17 -18.17 -23.30 -2.71
CA TYR A 17 -17.43 -22.39 -3.58
C TYR A 17 -16.21 -23.11 -4.16
N VAL A 18 -15.62 -22.54 -5.20
CA VAL A 18 -14.36 -23.01 -5.79
C VAL A 18 -13.26 -22.11 -5.24
N ASP A 19 -12.21 -22.70 -4.65
CA ASP A 19 -11.06 -21.94 -4.19
C ASP A 19 -10.14 -21.52 -5.35
N ALA A 20 -9.14 -20.67 -5.07
CA ALA A 20 -8.16 -20.22 -6.08
C ALA A 20 -7.37 -21.36 -6.78
N LYS A 21 -7.40 -22.57 -6.21
CA LYS A 21 -6.77 -23.77 -6.77
C LYS A 21 -7.74 -24.65 -7.57
N GLY A 22 -8.94 -24.15 -7.86
CA GLY A 22 -9.96 -24.88 -8.60
C GLY A 22 -10.67 -25.98 -7.80
N LYS A 23 -10.42 -26.13 -6.49
CA LYS A 23 -11.06 -27.16 -5.66
C LYS A 23 -12.36 -26.69 -5.08
N LYS A 24 -13.41 -27.54 -5.15
CA LYS A 24 -14.67 -27.29 -4.47
C LYS A 24 -14.49 -27.35 -2.95
N ARG A 25 -14.85 -26.28 -2.28
CA ARG A 25 -14.83 -26.13 -0.81
C ARG A 25 -16.23 -25.85 -0.29
N GLN A 26 -16.45 -26.18 0.96
CA GLN A 26 -17.67 -25.91 1.68
C GLN A 26 -17.40 -24.88 2.78
N LYS A 27 -18.22 -23.85 2.88
CA LYS A 27 -18.20 -22.85 3.95
C LYS A 27 -19.43 -23.02 4.83
N TRP A 28 -19.17 -22.92 6.13
CA TRP A 28 -20.18 -22.91 7.17
C TRP A 28 -20.11 -21.57 7.88
N GLU A 29 -21.25 -20.88 7.96
CA GLU A 29 -21.40 -19.63 8.70
C GLU A 29 -22.53 -19.81 9.71
N THR A 30 -22.23 -19.54 10.99
CA THR A 30 -23.16 -19.78 12.09
C THR A 30 -23.77 -18.47 12.56
N PHE A 31 -25.09 -18.46 12.76
CA PHE A 31 -25.90 -17.32 13.19
C PHE A 31 -26.76 -17.71 14.38
N ASP A 32 -27.04 -16.75 15.25
CA ASP A 32 -27.89 -16.96 16.43
C ASP A 32 -29.37 -16.88 16.07
N SER A 33 -29.72 -16.17 14.98
CA SER A 33 -31.09 -15.98 14.48
C SER A 33 -31.32 -16.63 13.12
N ILE A 34 -32.50 -17.22 12.94
CA ILE A 34 -32.94 -17.75 11.63
C ILE A 34 -33.12 -16.64 10.60
N SER A 35 -33.47 -15.43 11.05
CA SER A 35 -33.66 -14.26 10.17
C SER A 35 -32.33 -13.86 9.54
N GLU A 36 -31.23 -13.79 10.34
CA GLU A 36 -29.88 -13.51 9.87
C GLU A 36 -29.37 -14.60 8.91
N ALA A 37 -29.61 -15.86 9.24
CA ALA A 37 -29.25 -16.98 8.37
C ALA A 37 -29.98 -16.91 7.01
N LYS A 38 -31.28 -16.59 6.99
CA LYS A 38 -32.07 -16.40 5.75
C LYS A 38 -31.52 -15.23 4.94
N ALA A 39 -31.26 -14.09 5.59
CA ALA A 39 -30.70 -12.91 4.93
C ALA A 39 -29.34 -13.23 4.30
N ARG A 40 -28.44 -13.90 5.05
CA ARG A 40 -27.13 -14.31 4.51
C ARG A 40 -27.24 -15.29 3.34
N LYS A 41 -28.16 -16.27 3.43
CA LYS A 41 -28.41 -17.19 2.33
C LYS A 41 -28.82 -16.44 1.07
N SER A 42 -29.79 -15.53 1.16
CA SER A 42 -30.28 -14.73 0.02
C SER A 42 -29.15 -13.89 -0.61
N ILE A 43 -28.28 -13.29 0.22
CA ILE A 43 -27.12 -12.52 -0.25
C ILE A 43 -26.18 -13.44 -1.06
N VAL A 44 -25.78 -14.58 -0.50
CA VAL A 44 -24.88 -15.52 -1.18
C VAL A 44 -25.46 -16.02 -2.51
N GLU A 45 -26.75 -16.31 -2.55
CA GLU A 45 -27.42 -16.77 -3.77
C GLU A 45 -27.52 -15.65 -4.81
N ALA A 46 -27.84 -14.42 -4.40
CA ALA A 46 -27.87 -13.26 -5.28
C ALA A 46 -26.48 -12.92 -5.84
N GLU A 47 -25.43 -12.94 -5.00
CA GLU A 47 -24.05 -12.74 -5.44
C GLU A 47 -23.61 -13.79 -6.45
N LYS A 48 -23.95 -15.06 -6.23
CA LYS A 48 -23.66 -16.14 -7.17
C LYS A 48 -24.42 -16.01 -8.48
N ALA A 49 -25.69 -15.61 -8.43
CA ALA A 49 -26.50 -15.40 -9.62
C ALA A 49 -25.97 -14.23 -10.48
N LYS A 50 -25.44 -13.18 -9.83
CA LYS A 50 -24.83 -12.02 -10.49
C LYS A 50 -23.38 -12.24 -10.91
N GLY A 51 -22.77 -13.38 -10.58
CA GLY A 51 -21.33 -13.62 -10.82
C GLY A 51 -20.40 -12.77 -9.95
N SER A 52 -20.91 -12.06 -8.94
CA SER A 52 -20.13 -11.19 -8.04
C SER A 52 -19.73 -11.86 -6.72
N PHE A 53 -19.94 -13.17 -6.63
CA PHE A 53 -19.58 -13.92 -5.42
C PHE A 53 -18.07 -14.08 -5.29
N ILE A 54 -17.49 -13.48 -4.26
CA ILE A 54 -16.08 -13.64 -3.94
C ILE A 54 -15.90 -14.78 -2.96
N PRO A 55 -15.13 -15.82 -3.33
CA PRO A 55 -14.87 -16.94 -2.44
C PRO A 55 -14.18 -16.49 -1.15
N PRO A 56 -14.51 -17.09 -0.01
CA PRO A 56 -13.75 -16.87 1.22
C PRO A 56 -12.28 -17.20 0.99
N ASN A 57 -11.42 -16.21 1.17
CA ASN A 57 -9.99 -16.36 1.04
C ASN A 57 -9.33 -16.36 2.42
N THR A 58 -8.36 -17.24 2.63
CA THR A 58 -7.56 -17.32 3.85
C THR A 58 -6.25 -16.53 3.75
N ASP A 59 -5.97 -15.95 2.58
CA ASP A 59 -4.74 -15.21 2.34
C ASP A 59 -4.62 -14.05 3.32
N THR A 60 -3.44 -13.92 3.89
CA THR A 60 -3.07 -12.81 4.75
C THR A 60 -2.69 -11.60 3.89
N VAL A 61 -2.68 -10.42 4.49
CA VAL A 61 -2.15 -9.20 3.85
C VAL A 61 -0.70 -9.40 3.41
N GLU A 62 0.10 -10.12 4.20
CA GLU A 62 1.50 -10.44 3.87
C GLU A 62 1.59 -11.26 2.58
N SER A 63 0.95 -12.41 2.52
CA SER A 63 0.97 -13.30 1.34
C SER A 63 0.43 -12.59 0.09
N PHE A 64 -0.62 -11.78 0.25
CA PHE A 64 -1.14 -10.96 -0.84
C PHE A 64 -0.13 -9.90 -1.32
N LEU A 65 0.56 -9.19 -0.41
CA LEU A 65 1.53 -8.18 -0.79
C LEU A 65 2.75 -8.77 -1.50
N ASP A 66 3.16 -9.99 -1.17
CA ASP A 66 4.20 -10.71 -1.91
C ASP A 66 3.76 -10.96 -3.36
N THR A 67 2.57 -11.52 -3.55
CA THR A 67 1.98 -11.71 -4.88
C THR A 67 1.80 -10.38 -5.64
N PHE A 68 1.39 -9.32 -4.96
CA PHE A 68 1.26 -7.99 -5.55
C PHE A 68 2.60 -7.44 -6.04
N ILE A 69 3.68 -7.62 -5.29
CA ILE A 69 5.02 -7.22 -5.71
C ILE A 69 5.44 -8.01 -6.95
N GLU A 70 5.20 -9.32 -6.97
CA GLU A 70 5.57 -10.18 -8.09
C GLU A 70 4.82 -9.82 -9.37
N LEU A 71 3.50 -9.74 -9.30
CA LEU A 71 2.66 -9.56 -10.49
C LEU A 71 2.56 -8.10 -10.96
N TYR A 72 2.62 -7.15 -10.04
CA TYR A 72 2.46 -5.73 -10.35
C TYR A 72 3.75 -4.94 -10.16
N GLY A 73 4.44 -5.14 -9.03
CA GLY A 73 5.58 -4.33 -8.64
C GLY A 73 6.73 -4.40 -9.63
N TYR A 74 7.16 -5.60 -10.00
CA TYR A 74 8.27 -5.80 -10.94
C TYR A 74 8.00 -5.28 -12.35
N GLN A 75 6.74 -5.26 -12.77
CA GLN A 75 6.38 -4.79 -14.11
C GLN A 75 6.19 -3.27 -14.19
N ASN A 76 5.79 -2.62 -13.09
CA ASN A 76 5.33 -1.24 -13.12
C ASN A 76 6.22 -0.27 -12.33
N TRP A 77 7.18 -0.75 -11.52
CA TRP A 77 8.01 0.11 -10.70
C TRP A 77 9.47 0.11 -11.14
N SER A 78 10.09 1.30 -11.08
CA SER A 78 11.54 1.41 -11.15
C SER A 78 12.21 0.70 -9.97
N VAL A 79 13.46 0.31 -10.11
CA VAL A 79 14.25 -0.37 -9.06
C VAL A 79 14.23 0.41 -7.75
N SER A 80 14.39 1.72 -7.79
CA SER A 80 14.36 2.59 -6.61
C SER A 80 12.99 2.62 -5.93
N THR A 81 11.90 2.64 -6.73
CA THR A 81 10.52 2.59 -6.22
C THR A 81 10.22 1.24 -5.59
N LEU A 82 10.65 0.15 -6.22
CA LEU A 82 10.50 -1.21 -5.70
C LEU A 82 11.19 -1.36 -4.34
N THR A 83 12.45 -0.94 -4.25
CA THR A 83 13.25 -1.00 -3.00
C THR A 83 12.58 -0.21 -1.89
N ARG A 84 12.12 1.02 -2.17
CA ARG A 84 11.40 1.86 -1.21
C ARG A 84 10.10 1.22 -0.76
N ASN A 85 9.29 0.71 -1.69
CA ASN A 85 7.99 0.10 -1.37
C ASN A 85 8.18 -1.20 -0.56
N ARG A 86 9.17 -2.04 -0.88
CA ARG A 86 9.52 -3.22 -0.07
C ARG A 86 9.92 -2.83 1.36
N SER A 87 10.73 -1.80 1.51
CA SER A 87 11.08 -1.28 2.84
C SER A 87 9.86 -0.76 3.58
N THR A 88 8.96 -0.04 2.90
CA THR A 88 7.69 0.44 3.47
C THR A 88 6.81 -0.72 3.94
N ILE A 89 6.67 -1.76 3.13
CA ILE A 89 5.90 -2.97 3.49
C ILE A 89 6.52 -3.61 4.72
N LYS A 90 7.81 -3.91 4.69
CA LYS A 90 8.51 -4.63 5.75
C LYS A 90 8.44 -3.91 7.11
N TYR A 91 8.65 -2.60 7.13
CA TYR A 91 8.80 -1.87 8.40
C TYR A 91 7.53 -1.21 8.91
N TYR A 92 6.61 -0.85 8.02
CA TYR A 92 5.42 -0.07 8.38
C TYR A 92 4.09 -0.78 8.17
N ILE A 93 4.03 -1.87 7.40
CA ILE A 93 2.77 -2.54 7.09
C ILE A 93 2.69 -3.92 7.77
N LEU A 94 3.65 -4.80 7.49
CA LEU A 94 3.61 -6.18 7.98
C LEU A 94 3.52 -6.30 9.50
N PRO A 95 4.24 -5.50 10.32
CA PRO A 95 4.18 -5.62 11.78
C PRO A 95 2.78 -5.38 12.36
N TYR A 96 1.91 -4.63 11.65
CA TYR A 96 0.59 -4.21 12.15
C TYR A 96 -0.56 -5.01 11.58
N ILE A 97 -0.56 -5.18 10.27
CA ILE A 97 -1.69 -5.80 9.56
C ILE A 97 -1.32 -7.02 8.75
N GLY A 98 -0.03 -7.38 8.65
CA GLY A 98 0.46 -8.48 7.81
C GLY A 98 -0.24 -9.81 8.07
N LYS A 99 -0.44 -10.16 9.34
CA LYS A 99 -1.10 -11.42 9.76
C LYS A 99 -2.63 -11.42 9.63
N LYS A 100 -3.25 -10.26 9.37
CA LYS A 100 -4.71 -10.18 9.18
C LYS A 100 -5.09 -10.76 7.82
N LYS A 101 -6.27 -11.36 7.73
CA LYS A 101 -6.80 -11.82 6.44
C LYS A 101 -7.12 -10.60 5.57
N LEU A 102 -6.84 -10.72 4.28
CA LEU A 102 -7.08 -9.66 3.30
C LEU A 102 -8.53 -9.16 3.33
N GLN A 103 -9.49 -10.08 3.41
CA GLN A 103 -10.92 -9.77 3.44
C GLN A 103 -11.41 -9.16 4.77
N ASP A 104 -10.62 -9.24 5.83
CA ASP A 104 -10.95 -8.65 7.15
C ASP A 104 -10.47 -7.20 7.28
N ILE A 105 -9.77 -6.67 6.27
CA ILE A 105 -9.32 -5.28 6.25
C ILE A 105 -10.51 -4.37 5.89
N LYS A 106 -11.16 -3.86 6.93
CA LYS A 106 -12.28 -2.91 6.84
C LYS A 106 -11.80 -1.47 7.09
N PRO A 107 -12.55 -0.44 6.67
CA PRO A 107 -12.17 0.97 6.90
C PRO A 107 -11.79 1.28 8.36
N ILE A 108 -12.56 0.77 9.33
CA ILE A 108 -12.26 0.95 10.76
C ILE A 108 -10.92 0.32 11.19
N VAL A 109 -10.50 -0.79 10.57
CA VAL A 109 -9.20 -1.41 10.82
C VAL A 109 -8.07 -0.52 10.31
N ILE A 110 -8.28 0.14 9.16
CA ILE A 110 -7.31 1.04 8.56
C ILE A 110 -7.14 2.30 9.43
N GLU A 111 -8.24 2.88 9.92
CA GLU A 111 -8.19 4.04 10.81
C GLU A 111 -7.43 3.74 12.12
N LYS A 112 -7.71 2.58 12.73
CA LYS A 112 -6.96 2.12 13.92
C LYS A 112 -5.47 1.93 13.60
N TYR A 113 -5.17 1.31 12.47
CA TYR A 113 -3.81 1.12 12.00
C TYR A 113 -3.06 2.45 11.83
N TYR A 114 -3.69 3.48 11.25
CA TYR A 114 -3.05 4.79 11.10
C TYR A 114 -2.80 5.47 12.43
N ARG A 115 -3.72 5.36 13.39
CA ARG A 115 -3.53 5.86 14.75
C ARG A 115 -2.31 5.19 15.39
N ASP A 116 -2.28 3.86 15.37
CA ASP A 116 -1.23 3.07 15.99
C ASP A 116 0.13 3.34 15.33
N LEU A 117 0.16 3.54 14.00
CA LEU A 117 1.37 3.88 13.25
C LEU A 117 1.90 5.28 13.59
N LYS A 118 1.03 6.26 13.89
CA LYS A 118 1.43 7.62 14.30
C LYS A 118 2.13 7.65 15.66
N GLU A 119 1.71 6.79 16.58
CA GLU A 119 2.22 6.76 17.95
C GLU A 119 3.57 6.05 18.06
N GLN A 120 3.97 5.34 17.02
CA GLN A 120 5.20 4.55 17.05
C GLN A 120 6.45 5.32 16.65
N ARG A 121 7.58 4.89 17.22
CA ARG A 121 8.91 5.34 16.82
C ARG A 121 9.30 4.70 15.47
N VAL A 122 9.97 5.49 14.64
CA VAL A 122 10.53 5.02 13.37
C VAL A 122 11.56 3.92 13.64
N ILE A 123 11.36 2.74 13.06
CA ILE A 123 12.26 1.59 13.24
C ILE A 123 13.64 1.84 12.59
N ARG A 124 13.70 2.75 11.61
CA ARG A 124 14.95 3.28 11.05
C ARG A 124 14.95 4.80 11.19
N PRO A 125 15.82 5.37 12.02
CA PRO A 125 16.02 6.81 12.00
C PRO A 125 16.67 7.17 10.65
N MET A 126 15.85 7.65 9.71
CA MET A 126 16.39 8.42 8.60
C MET A 126 16.95 9.72 9.21
N ARG A 127 18.03 10.24 8.62
CA ARG A 127 18.81 11.41 9.03
C ARG A 127 18.04 12.73 9.22
N SER A 128 16.77 12.71 9.56
CA SER A 128 15.98 13.92 9.79
C SER A 128 15.65 14.10 11.26
N ASN A 129 15.72 15.34 11.73
CA ASN A 129 15.34 15.87 13.04
C ASN A 129 13.87 15.62 13.40
N THR A 130 13.44 14.36 13.40
CA THR A 130 12.11 13.98 13.89
C THR A 130 12.30 13.36 15.26
N ASP A 131 11.43 13.68 16.21
CA ASP A 131 11.37 13.07 17.56
C ASP A 131 11.23 11.54 17.56
N GLY A 132 11.72 10.88 16.50
CA GLY A 132 11.65 9.45 16.27
C GLY A 132 10.26 8.94 15.91
N LYS A 133 9.25 9.80 15.72
CA LYS A 133 7.89 9.43 15.33
C LYS A 133 7.75 9.29 13.81
N VAL A 134 6.79 8.46 13.39
CA VAL A 134 6.45 8.29 11.98
C VAL A 134 5.89 9.59 11.42
N THR A 135 6.50 10.11 10.37
CA THR A 135 6.11 11.38 9.75
C THR A 135 4.82 11.24 8.94
N SER A 136 4.11 12.35 8.76
CA SER A 136 2.92 12.41 7.90
C SER A 136 3.21 12.01 6.44
N TYR A 137 4.46 12.22 5.98
CA TYR A 137 4.92 11.75 4.67
C TYR A 137 4.92 10.22 4.57
N ILE A 138 5.41 9.51 5.59
CA ILE A 138 5.42 8.05 5.63
C ILE A 138 3.98 7.52 5.64
N LEU A 139 3.11 8.11 6.46
CA LEU A 139 1.69 7.75 6.51
C LEU A 139 1.01 7.90 5.15
N LYS A 140 1.25 9.02 4.46
CA LYS A 140 0.71 9.25 3.10
C LYS A 140 1.27 8.24 2.10
N SER A 141 2.56 7.90 2.21
CA SER A 141 3.20 6.91 1.34
C SER A 141 2.65 5.50 1.56
N VAL A 142 2.42 5.12 2.82
CA VAL A 142 1.78 3.85 3.20
C VAL A 142 0.34 3.79 2.66
N HIS A 143 -0.45 4.87 2.84
CA HIS A 143 -1.81 4.95 2.30
C HIS A 143 -1.82 4.76 0.78
N LYS A 144 -0.94 5.49 0.06
CA LYS A 144 -0.84 5.41 -1.41
C LYS A 144 -0.49 3.98 -1.87
N LEU A 145 0.47 3.34 -1.21
CA LEU A 145 0.90 1.98 -1.54
C LEU A 145 -0.22 0.96 -1.29
N LEU A 146 -0.85 1.00 -0.12
CA LEU A 146 -1.95 0.08 0.22
C LEU A 146 -3.20 0.33 -0.63
N SER A 147 -3.54 1.59 -0.91
CA SER A 147 -4.65 1.93 -1.80
C SER A 147 -4.43 1.36 -3.21
N CYS A 148 -3.20 1.40 -3.73
CA CYS A 148 -2.83 0.79 -5.00
C CYS A 148 -2.94 -0.74 -4.94
N ALA A 149 -2.35 -1.37 -3.91
CA ALA A 149 -2.36 -2.83 -3.74
C ALA A 149 -3.80 -3.36 -3.61
N PHE A 150 -4.62 -2.75 -2.75
CA PHE A 150 -6.02 -3.13 -2.60
C PHE A 150 -6.88 -2.80 -3.82
N GLY A 151 -6.46 -1.84 -4.66
CA GLY A 151 -7.04 -1.63 -5.99
C GLY A 151 -6.77 -2.81 -6.94
N CYS A 152 -5.58 -3.40 -6.86
CA CYS A 152 -5.28 -4.64 -7.59
C CYS A 152 -6.04 -5.83 -7.00
N ALA A 153 -6.17 -5.94 -5.68
CA ALA A 153 -6.98 -6.99 -5.05
C ALA A 153 -8.46 -6.95 -5.46
N GLU A 154 -9.02 -5.74 -5.62
CA GLU A 154 -10.38 -5.53 -6.15
C GLU A 154 -10.47 -5.99 -7.62
N LYS A 155 -9.50 -5.61 -8.46
CA LYS A 155 -9.43 -6.04 -9.88
C LYS A 155 -9.21 -7.54 -10.06
N TRP A 156 -8.48 -8.17 -9.15
CA TRP A 156 -8.22 -9.61 -9.14
C TRP A 156 -9.33 -10.40 -8.43
N GLU A 157 -10.43 -9.74 -8.07
CA GLU A 157 -11.62 -10.35 -7.43
C GLU A 157 -11.32 -11.06 -6.09
N LEU A 158 -10.25 -10.65 -5.40
CA LEU A 158 -9.90 -11.16 -4.08
C LEU A 158 -10.72 -10.49 -2.97
N ILE A 159 -11.22 -9.28 -3.22
CA ILE A 159 -12.09 -8.49 -2.34
C ILE A 159 -13.20 -7.80 -3.14
N ALA A 160 -14.34 -7.58 -2.51
CA ALA A 160 -15.51 -6.97 -3.17
C ALA A 160 -15.33 -5.48 -3.49
N SER A 161 -14.59 -4.77 -2.67
CA SER A 161 -14.29 -3.36 -2.89
C SER A 161 -13.05 -2.95 -2.11
N ASN A 162 -12.31 -1.99 -2.65
CA ASN A 162 -11.13 -1.45 -1.99
C ASN A 162 -11.53 -0.59 -0.76
N PRO A 163 -11.21 -1.02 0.48
CA PRO A 163 -11.61 -0.31 1.70
C PRO A 163 -10.89 1.04 1.85
N PHE A 164 -9.74 1.22 1.21
CA PHE A 164 -8.97 2.48 1.24
C PHE A 164 -9.68 3.63 0.52
N LYS A 165 -10.59 3.34 -0.42
CA LYS A 165 -11.43 4.37 -1.07
C LYS A 165 -12.39 5.06 -0.10
N LYS A 166 -12.70 4.41 1.04
CA LYS A 166 -13.61 4.90 2.08
C LYS A 166 -12.91 5.55 3.27
N VAL A 167 -11.59 5.62 3.24
CA VAL A 167 -10.75 6.18 4.31
C VAL A 167 -10.13 7.48 3.82
N THR A 168 -10.16 8.52 4.67
CA THR A 168 -9.52 9.80 4.34
C THR A 168 -7.99 9.65 4.33
N PRO A 169 -7.31 10.01 3.23
CA PRO A 169 -5.86 9.95 3.18
C PRO A 169 -5.23 10.83 4.27
N PRO A 170 -4.16 10.39 4.95
CA PRO A 170 -3.44 11.22 5.90
C PRO A 170 -2.94 12.51 5.25
N LYS A 171 -3.27 13.65 5.87
CA LYS A 171 -2.77 14.96 5.40
C LYS A 171 -1.26 15.03 5.60
N HIS A 172 -0.58 15.59 4.63
CA HIS A 172 0.84 15.89 4.71
C HIS A 172 1.07 17.36 4.31
N GLU A 173 1.59 18.13 5.23
CA GLU A 173 2.02 19.50 4.98
C GLU A 173 3.47 19.45 4.51
N TYR A 174 3.71 20.01 3.34
CA TYR A 174 5.06 20.17 2.82
C TYR A 174 5.69 21.39 3.49
N ALA A 175 6.81 21.21 4.18
CA ALA A 175 7.62 22.34 4.60
C ALA A 175 8.06 23.14 3.36
N LYS A 176 7.92 24.46 3.40
CA LYS A 176 8.51 25.31 2.36
C LYS A 176 10.01 25.07 2.34
N LYS A 177 10.53 24.66 1.21
CA LYS A 177 11.96 24.55 1.00
C LYS A 177 12.49 25.94 0.64
N GLU A 178 13.59 26.32 1.29
CA GLU A 178 14.34 27.51 0.86
C GLU A 178 14.94 27.24 -0.54
N ILE A 179 14.77 28.21 -1.39
CA ILE A 179 15.37 28.20 -2.74
C ILE A 179 16.67 28.99 -2.62
N TRP A 180 17.76 28.41 -3.08
CA TRP A 180 19.05 29.09 -3.09
C TRP A 180 19.03 30.28 -4.02
N THR A 181 19.52 31.41 -3.53
CA THR A 181 19.71 32.62 -4.34
C THR A 181 21.01 32.52 -5.13
N SER A 182 21.19 33.41 -6.10
CA SER A 182 22.43 33.47 -6.90
C SER A 182 23.67 33.66 -6.00
N GLU A 183 23.56 34.50 -4.96
CA GLU A 183 24.64 34.78 -4.02
C GLU A 183 25.00 33.51 -3.22
N MET A 184 23.99 32.74 -2.78
CA MET A 184 24.22 31.47 -2.08
C MET A 184 24.94 30.44 -2.97
N ILE A 185 24.61 30.40 -4.24
CA ILE A 185 25.22 29.50 -5.21
C ILE A 185 26.67 29.92 -5.47
N SER A 186 26.93 31.23 -5.70
CA SER A 186 28.29 31.74 -5.87
C SER A 186 29.18 31.40 -4.66
N ARG A 187 28.67 31.65 -3.46
CA ARG A 187 29.40 31.31 -2.24
C ARG A 187 29.64 29.80 -2.08
N ALA A 188 28.66 28.97 -2.47
CA ALA A 188 28.82 27.51 -2.45
C ALA A 188 29.92 27.03 -3.40
N LEU A 189 30.00 27.66 -4.58
CA LEU A 189 31.05 27.36 -5.57
C LEU A 189 32.48 27.83 -5.11
N GLU A 190 32.54 28.96 -4.41
CA GLU A 190 33.83 29.47 -3.85
C GLU A 190 34.42 28.53 -2.78
N VAL A 191 33.56 27.89 -1.96
CA VAL A 191 34.00 26.99 -0.89
C VAL A 191 34.02 25.53 -1.30
N CYS A 192 33.60 25.19 -2.51
CA CYS A 192 33.54 23.82 -3.01
C CYS A 192 34.90 23.39 -3.57
N GLU A 193 35.63 22.54 -2.84
CA GLU A 193 36.94 22.04 -3.26
C GLU A 193 36.86 20.89 -4.28
N ASP A 194 35.72 20.14 -4.33
CA ASP A 194 35.55 19.03 -5.26
C ASP A 194 35.04 19.54 -6.63
N PRO A 195 35.84 19.39 -7.69
CA PRO A 195 35.48 19.88 -9.02
C PRO A 195 34.24 19.18 -9.61
N LYS A 196 33.95 17.93 -9.22
CA LYS A 196 32.77 17.20 -9.67
C LYS A 196 31.49 17.74 -9.01
N ILE A 197 31.57 18.09 -7.74
CA ILE A 197 30.44 18.70 -7.02
C ILE A 197 30.23 20.11 -7.54
N SER A 198 31.30 20.90 -7.76
CA SER A 198 31.23 22.23 -8.35
C SER A 198 30.55 22.20 -9.72
N LEU A 199 30.98 21.30 -10.61
CA LEU A 199 30.34 21.10 -11.92
C LEU A 199 28.86 20.68 -11.80
N ALA A 200 28.54 19.79 -10.87
CA ALA A 200 27.15 19.36 -10.64
C ALA A 200 26.24 20.53 -10.19
N ILE A 201 26.74 21.40 -9.31
CA ILE A 201 26.05 22.62 -8.88
C ILE A 201 25.80 23.54 -10.09
N GLN A 202 26.85 23.81 -10.88
CA GLN A 202 26.75 24.67 -12.06
C GLN A 202 25.73 24.13 -13.08
N LEU A 203 25.81 22.85 -13.43
CA LEU A 203 24.87 22.22 -14.36
C LEU A 203 23.44 22.22 -13.84
N SER A 204 23.24 21.94 -12.54
CA SER A 204 21.92 21.96 -11.93
C SER A 204 21.32 23.35 -11.93
N PHE A 205 22.12 24.39 -11.71
CA PHE A 205 21.66 25.77 -11.68
C PHE A 205 21.46 26.36 -13.10
N ALA A 206 22.48 26.28 -13.94
CA ALA A 206 22.44 26.89 -15.28
C ALA A 206 21.48 26.16 -16.24
N CYS A 207 21.44 24.83 -16.19
CA CYS A 207 20.64 24.01 -17.10
C CYS A 207 19.38 23.43 -16.43
N SER A 208 19.13 23.74 -15.17
CA SER A 208 17.98 23.19 -14.38
C SER A 208 17.91 21.65 -14.37
N LEU A 209 19.06 20.99 -14.49
CA LEU A 209 19.15 19.54 -14.50
C LEU A 209 18.92 18.95 -13.11
N ARG A 210 18.16 17.87 -13.04
CA ARG A 210 18.04 17.09 -11.81
C ARG A 210 19.31 16.29 -11.56
N ILE A 211 19.60 15.96 -10.29
CA ILE A 211 20.82 15.21 -9.92
C ILE A 211 20.99 13.91 -10.73
N GLY A 212 19.92 13.20 -11.02
CA GLY A 212 19.97 11.98 -11.85
C GLY A 212 20.34 12.25 -13.31
N GLU A 213 19.94 13.40 -13.84
CA GLU A 213 20.28 13.85 -15.19
C GLU A 213 21.73 14.33 -15.26
N VAL A 214 22.18 15.05 -14.23
CA VAL A 214 23.60 15.44 -14.08
C VAL A 214 24.53 14.22 -14.04
N LEU A 215 24.19 13.23 -13.19
CA LEU A 215 24.99 12.00 -13.05
C LEU A 215 24.93 11.09 -14.29
N GLY A 216 23.86 11.19 -15.08
CA GLY A 216 23.69 10.42 -16.31
C GLY A 216 24.16 11.15 -17.58
N LEU A 217 24.68 12.39 -17.48
CA LEU A 217 25.13 13.16 -18.63
C LEU A 217 26.39 12.52 -19.24
N GLN A 218 26.37 12.34 -20.56
CA GLN A 218 27.47 11.76 -21.34
C GLN A 218 27.94 12.75 -22.40
N TRP A 219 29.24 12.75 -22.68
CA TRP A 219 29.86 13.64 -23.67
C TRP A 219 29.18 13.62 -25.05
N LYS A 220 28.67 12.46 -25.46
CA LYS A 220 27.93 12.34 -26.75
C LYS A 220 26.65 13.17 -26.80
N ASN A 221 26.14 13.65 -25.64
CA ASN A 221 24.93 14.46 -25.52
C ASN A 221 25.25 15.93 -25.22
N VAL A 222 26.52 16.33 -25.27
CA VAL A 222 26.97 17.70 -25.07
C VAL A 222 27.38 18.23 -26.43
N PHE A 223 26.66 19.24 -26.92
CA PHE A 223 26.95 19.92 -28.20
C PHE A 223 27.61 21.26 -27.85
N ILE A 224 28.84 21.47 -28.30
CA ILE A 224 29.63 22.68 -28.08
C ILE A 224 29.72 23.42 -29.40
#